data_30d2ac010eae9dafce82ac4c0cd99dc1
#
_entry.id   30d2ac010eae9dafce82ac4c0cd99dc1
#
_cell.length_a   1.000
_cell.length_b   1.000
_cell.length_c   1.000
_cell.angle_alpha   90.00
_cell.angle_beta   90.00
_cell.angle_gamma   90.00
#
_symmetry.space_group_name_H-M   'P 1'
#
loop_
_entity.id
_entity.type
_entity.pdbx_description
1 polymer ?
#
loop_
_entity_poly.entity_id
_entity_poly.type
_entity_poly.pdbx_seq_one_letter_code
_entity_poly.pdbx_strand_id
1 'polypeptide(L)'
;MAEPDRLAILIRSARRTYTTPGFALAERLSATWARRAGGPYLTAIEGVRRAMGQDGAYLLNHSYEWGCTAAAVPGAGGATLLRTLDWPFDGLGEALIVTRWDGGAGPYCSVTWPGTVGVLTGMAPGRFAGSINQPPLPAPRWGRAAGWPIARARVWRSRAVSPTHLLRCVFDRCATYADAVRMMHDTPLCSPAIFTLAGPGDGEAIVIERTRDAAFVPATSVAANHWASAGAPPGRARNPSSYERYGAISALAAPDWSLAWAAPPIVQPDTRVVMMAHPRSGRMLVQGWEAAGPVTQVLVIP
;
A
#
# COMPACT_ATOMS: atom_id res chain seq x y z
N MET A 1 20.38 4.38 10.99
CA MET A 1 19.64 5.65 11.21
C MET A 1 18.62 5.43 12.33
N ALA A 2 18.54 6.32 13.32
CA ALA A 2 17.57 6.22 14.41
C ALA A 2 16.14 6.54 13.93
N GLU A 3 15.11 6.05 14.65
CA GLU A 3 13.70 6.32 14.27
C GLU A 3 13.33 7.81 14.21
N PRO A 4 13.81 8.69 15.15
CA PRO A 4 13.57 10.12 15.05
C PRO A 4 14.13 10.76 13.78
N ASP A 5 15.29 10.32 13.31
CA ASP A 5 15.91 10.83 12.07
C ASP A 5 15.07 10.44 10.84
N ARG A 6 14.58 9.20 10.81
CA ARG A 6 13.70 8.70 9.74
C ARG A 6 12.38 9.48 9.69
N LEU A 7 11.77 9.73 10.85
CA LEU A 7 10.57 10.57 10.94
C LEU A 7 10.83 12.00 10.45
N ALA A 8 11.97 12.57 10.79
CA ALA A 8 12.35 13.91 10.32
C ALA A 8 12.49 13.98 8.80
N ILE A 9 12.98 12.93 8.14
CA ILE A 9 13.01 12.82 6.67
C ILE A 9 11.59 12.89 6.11
N LEU A 10 10.67 12.06 6.62
CA LEU A 10 9.27 12.05 6.18
C LEU A 10 8.62 13.42 6.28
N ILE A 11 8.72 14.06 7.43
CA ILE A 11 8.09 15.36 7.68
C ILE A 11 8.68 16.45 6.78
N ARG A 12 10.02 16.47 6.60
CA ARG A 12 10.66 17.42 5.68
C ARG A 12 10.21 17.23 4.24
N SER A 13 10.17 15.99 3.76
CA SER A 13 9.75 15.66 2.40
C SER A 13 8.28 16.03 2.17
N ALA A 14 7.39 15.69 3.11
CA ALA A 14 5.99 16.08 3.05
C ALA A 14 5.80 17.61 3.03
N ARG A 15 6.52 18.35 3.87
CA ARG A 15 6.47 19.83 3.89
C ARG A 15 6.99 20.46 2.59
N ARG A 16 7.99 19.87 1.95
CA ARG A 16 8.48 20.33 0.64
C ARG A 16 7.40 20.14 -0.44
N THR A 17 6.75 18.98 -0.43
CA THR A 17 5.75 18.64 -1.45
C THR A 17 4.45 19.42 -1.29
N TYR A 18 3.94 19.54 -0.07
CA TYR A 18 2.65 20.21 0.20
C TYR A 18 2.78 21.71 0.53
N THR A 19 3.97 22.25 0.63
CA THR A 19 4.29 23.53 1.27
C THR A 19 3.90 23.54 2.76
N THR A 20 4.50 24.42 3.58
CA THR A 20 4.19 24.45 5.02
C THR A 20 2.71 24.75 5.33
N PRO A 21 2.07 25.75 4.68
CA PRO A 21 0.63 26.00 4.89
C PRO A 21 -0.25 24.86 4.38
N GLY A 22 0.07 24.27 3.22
CA GLY A 22 -0.66 23.14 2.65
C GLY A 22 -0.58 21.90 3.53
N PHE A 23 0.58 21.60 4.10
CA PHE A 23 0.79 20.52 5.06
C PHE A 23 -0.09 20.69 6.31
N ALA A 24 -0.09 21.89 6.92
CA ALA A 24 -0.90 22.17 8.10
C ALA A 24 -2.41 22.08 7.80
N LEU A 25 -2.86 22.57 6.65
CA LEU A 25 -4.25 22.43 6.22
C LEU A 25 -4.62 20.96 6.00
N ALA A 26 -3.80 20.20 5.29
CA ALA A 26 -4.03 18.78 5.02
C ALA A 26 -4.07 17.95 6.32
N GLU A 27 -3.19 18.25 7.30
CA GLU A 27 -3.20 17.62 8.62
C GLU A 27 -4.54 17.89 9.35
N ARG A 28 -4.99 19.15 9.40
CA ARG A 28 -6.27 19.53 10.04
C ARG A 28 -7.46 18.85 9.37
N LEU A 29 -7.52 18.84 8.05
CA LEU A 29 -8.59 18.18 7.30
C LEU A 29 -8.57 16.67 7.55
N SER A 30 -7.40 16.03 7.51
CA SER A 30 -7.25 14.61 7.80
C SER A 30 -7.68 14.26 9.23
N ALA A 31 -7.28 15.07 10.23
CA ALA A 31 -7.68 14.90 11.63
C ALA A 31 -9.20 15.04 11.82
N THR A 32 -9.80 16.06 11.20
CA THR A 32 -11.26 16.30 11.28
C THR A 32 -12.03 15.13 10.67
N TRP A 33 -11.58 14.66 9.49
CA TRP A 33 -12.19 13.50 8.86
C TRP A 33 -12.05 12.24 9.71
N ALA A 34 -10.84 11.92 10.18
CA ALA A 34 -10.55 10.72 10.96
C ALA A 34 -11.41 10.63 12.22
N ARG A 35 -11.52 11.74 12.98
CA ARG A 35 -12.35 11.81 14.19
C ARG A 35 -13.84 11.63 13.88
N ARG A 36 -14.31 12.25 12.80
CA ARG A 36 -15.71 12.10 12.37
C ARG A 36 -16.02 10.68 11.87
N ALA A 37 -15.09 10.06 11.14
CA ALA A 37 -15.23 8.70 10.62
C ALA A 37 -15.21 7.65 11.74
N GLY A 38 -14.44 7.90 12.83
CA GLY A 38 -14.38 6.99 13.98
C GLY A 38 -13.74 5.64 13.63
N GLY A 39 -12.74 5.63 12.73
CA GLY A 39 -12.10 4.40 12.24
C GLY A 39 -11.42 3.59 13.36
N PRO A 40 -11.18 2.29 13.10
CA PRO A 40 -10.71 1.33 14.14
C PRO A 40 -9.35 1.67 14.74
N TYR A 41 -8.54 2.51 14.08
CA TYR A 41 -7.19 2.86 14.51
C TYR A 41 -7.03 4.34 14.90
N LEU A 42 -8.12 5.06 15.14
CA LEU A 42 -8.07 6.47 15.53
C LEU A 42 -7.23 6.69 16.79
N THR A 43 -7.45 5.88 17.81
CA THR A 43 -6.68 5.96 19.08
C THR A 43 -5.18 5.73 18.86
N ALA A 44 -4.81 4.81 17.95
CA ALA A 44 -3.42 4.57 17.61
C ALA A 44 -2.79 5.78 16.88
N ILE A 45 -3.51 6.42 15.95
CA ILE A 45 -3.05 7.65 15.28
C ILE A 45 -2.88 8.80 16.29
N GLU A 46 -3.81 8.92 17.25
CA GLU A 46 -3.70 9.92 18.31
C GLU A 46 -2.52 9.65 19.25
N GLY A 47 -2.21 8.37 19.50
CA GLY A 47 -1.00 7.95 20.21
C GLY A 47 0.27 8.37 19.47
N VAL A 48 0.34 8.09 18.16
CA VAL A 48 1.43 8.52 17.28
C VAL A 48 1.58 10.04 17.31
N ARG A 49 0.49 10.80 17.16
CA ARG A 49 0.53 12.27 17.21
C ARG A 49 1.14 12.78 18.52
N ARG A 50 0.75 12.19 19.66
CA ARG A 50 1.34 12.56 20.96
C ARG A 50 2.83 12.25 21.02
N ALA A 51 3.23 11.07 20.55
CA ALA A 51 4.64 10.65 20.55
C ALA A 51 5.50 11.50 19.61
N MET A 52 4.97 11.92 18.46
CA MET A 52 5.66 12.79 17.51
C MET A 52 5.89 14.21 18.06
N GLY A 53 5.02 14.70 18.94
CA GLY A 53 5.08 16.07 19.47
C GLY A 53 4.92 17.18 18.40
N GLN A 54 4.54 16.83 17.17
CA GLN A 54 4.38 17.73 16.04
C GLN A 54 3.28 17.27 15.08
N ASP A 55 2.86 18.16 14.18
CA ASP A 55 1.88 17.85 13.13
C ASP A 55 2.44 16.85 12.09
N GLY A 56 1.53 16.05 11.51
CA GLY A 56 1.82 15.12 10.41
C GLY A 56 1.23 13.73 10.60
N ALA A 57 0.84 13.34 11.82
CA ALA A 57 0.35 12.00 12.10
C ALA A 57 -0.91 11.63 11.31
N TYR A 58 -1.87 12.53 11.21
CA TYR A 58 -3.09 12.27 10.45
C TYR A 58 -2.87 12.30 8.94
N LEU A 59 -2.05 13.25 8.45
CA LEU A 59 -1.73 13.34 7.04
C LEU A 59 -0.98 12.10 6.57
N LEU A 60 0.04 11.64 7.28
CA LEU A 60 0.81 10.43 6.94
C LEU A 60 -0.06 9.17 6.90
N ASN A 61 -1.11 9.09 7.73
CA ASN A 61 -2.01 7.96 7.79
C ASN A 61 -3.20 8.04 6.81
N HIS A 62 -3.41 9.18 6.16
CA HIS A 62 -4.54 9.41 5.24
C HIS A 62 -4.14 10.02 3.90
N SER A 63 -2.85 10.17 3.61
CA SER A 63 -2.38 10.50 2.27
C SER A 63 -2.38 9.25 1.39
N TYR A 64 -2.78 9.40 0.12
CA TYR A 64 -2.92 8.30 -0.84
C TYR A 64 -2.41 8.76 -2.20
N GLU A 65 -1.14 9.15 -2.27
CA GLU A 65 -0.55 9.75 -3.48
C GLU A 65 0.68 8.96 -3.97
N TRP A 66 0.58 7.62 -3.97
CA TRP A 66 1.67 6.74 -4.42
C TRP A 66 1.31 5.94 -5.67
N GLY A 67 2.33 5.58 -6.45
CA GLY A 67 2.27 4.57 -7.50
C GLY A 67 2.64 3.18 -6.96
N CYS A 68 2.36 2.15 -7.72
CA CYS A 68 2.65 0.79 -7.26
C CYS A 68 2.65 -0.22 -8.38
N THR A 69 3.42 -1.30 -8.20
CA THR A 69 3.29 -2.52 -8.98
C THR A 69 3.33 -3.72 -8.02
N ALA A 70 2.46 -4.69 -8.22
CA ALA A 70 2.43 -5.90 -7.41
C ALA A 70 2.05 -7.12 -8.26
N ALA A 71 2.54 -8.28 -7.88
CA ALA A 71 2.12 -9.57 -8.40
C ALA A 71 2.10 -10.59 -7.28
N ALA A 72 1.06 -11.41 -7.22
CA ALA A 72 1.08 -12.66 -6.46
C ALA A 72 1.39 -13.77 -7.47
N VAL A 73 2.64 -14.22 -7.51
CA VAL A 73 3.12 -15.24 -8.46
C VAL A 73 2.85 -16.62 -7.88
N PRO A 74 1.94 -17.42 -8.47
CA PRO A 74 1.69 -18.78 -8.00
C PRO A 74 2.93 -19.66 -8.15
N GLY A 75 3.15 -20.57 -7.20
CA GLY A 75 4.24 -21.53 -7.23
C GLY A 75 3.87 -22.81 -6.48
N ALA A 76 4.67 -23.85 -6.67
CA ALA A 76 4.57 -25.06 -5.87
C ALA A 76 4.89 -24.71 -4.40
N GLY A 77 3.91 -24.94 -3.53
CA GLY A 77 4.05 -24.60 -2.11
C GLY A 77 3.69 -23.16 -1.76
N GLY A 78 2.75 -22.54 -2.50
CA GLY A 78 2.19 -21.24 -2.22
C GLY A 78 2.61 -20.15 -3.20
N ALA A 79 2.02 -18.99 -3.06
CA ALA A 79 2.30 -17.85 -3.91
C ALA A 79 3.35 -16.91 -3.30
N THR A 80 4.14 -16.26 -4.17
CA THR A 80 5.09 -15.23 -3.79
C THR A 80 4.55 -13.86 -4.14
N LEU A 81 4.48 -12.96 -3.16
CA LEU A 81 4.16 -11.56 -3.39
C LEU A 81 5.40 -10.79 -3.83
N LEU A 82 5.34 -10.18 -5.01
CA LEU A 82 6.31 -9.20 -5.51
C LEU A 82 5.69 -7.81 -5.41
N ARG A 83 6.47 -6.81 -4.99
CA ARG A 83 5.96 -5.48 -4.73
C ARG A 83 6.99 -4.39 -4.99
N THR A 84 6.63 -3.35 -5.78
CA THR A 84 7.28 -2.04 -5.76
C THR A 84 6.29 -0.97 -5.30
N LEU A 85 6.75 -0.04 -4.47
CA LEU A 85 5.97 1.12 -4.05
C LEU A 85 6.71 2.38 -4.51
N ASP A 86 6.01 3.19 -5.30
CA ASP A 86 6.54 4.41 -5.90
C ASP A 86 5.89 5.61 -5.20
N TRP A 87 6.70 6.49 -4.63
CA TRP A 87 6.21 7.68 -3.95
C TRP A 87 7.16 8.85 -4.25
N PRO A 88 6.67 9.96 -4.79
CA PRO A 88 7.52 11.08 -5.23
C PRO A 88 8.03 11.94 -4.05
N PHE A 89 8.46 11.28 -2.98
CA PHE A 89 9.08 11.90 -1.81
C PHE A 89 10.49 11.36 -1.64
N ASP A 90 11.48 12.22 -1.72
CA ASP A 90 12.88 11.86 -1.57
C ASP A 90 13.21 11.46 -0.12
N GLY A 91 14.10 10.48 0.02
CA GLY A 91 14.58 9.96 1.30
C GLY A 91 13.68 8.92 1.94
N LEU A 92 12.53 8.57 1.33
CA LEU A 92 11.65 7.54 1.88
C LEU A 92 12.28 6.15 1.84
N GLY A 93 13.08 5.84 0.82
CA GLY A 93 13.81 4.58 0.76
C GLY A 93 14.78 4.41 1.92
N GLU A 94 15.48 5.49 2.32
CA GLU A 94 16.39 5.49 3.48
C GLU A 94 15.64 5.42 4.81
N ALA A 95 14.43 6.02 4.87
CA ALA A 95 13.61 6.09 6.06
C ALA A 95 12.76 4.83 6.32
N LEU A 96 12.83 3.84 5.42
CA LEU A 96 12.06 2.61 5.49
C LEU A 96 12.32 1.83 6.78
N ILE A 97 11.26 1.26 7.36
CA ILE A 97 11.30 0.33 8.49
C ILE A 97 10.46 -0.90 8.22
N VAL A 98 10.81 -2.00 8.87
CA VAL A 98 9.96 -3.19 8.99
C VAL A 98 9.49 -3.30 10.43
N THR A 99 8.18 -3.24 10.63
CA THR A 99 7.56 -3.31 11.96
C THR A 99 6.96 -4.68 12.18
N ARG A 100 7.21 -5.29 13.35
CA ARG A 100 6.51 -6.50 13.81
C ARG A 100 5.30 -6.10 14.63
N TRP A 101 4.21 -6.80 14.39
CA TRP A 101 2.95 -6.61 15.10
C TRP A 101 2.46 -7.94 15.65
N ASP A 102 1.85 -7.89 16.83
CA ASP A 102 1.12 -9.02 17.42
C ASP A 102 -0.38 -8.75 17.24
N GLY A 103 -0.92 -9.16 16.09
CA GLY A 103 -2.35 -9.09 15.81
C GLY A 103 -3.14 -10.18 16.52
N GLY A 104 -4.46 -10.00 16.67
CA GLY A 104 -5.33 -11.01 17.29
C GLY A 104 -5.34 -12.36 16.58
N ALA A 105 -5.04 -12.39 15.27
CA ALA A 105 -4.91 -13.63 14.47
C ALA A 105 -3.44 -14.15 14.41
N GLY A 106 -2.53 -13.56 15.15
CA GLY A 106 -1.12 -13.93 15.20
C GLY A 106 -0.17 -12.87 14.64
N PRO A 107 1.14 -13.11 14.73
CA PRO A 107 2.15 -12.12 14.35
C PRO A 107 2.18 -11.86 12.85
N TYR A 108 2.61 -10.64 12.48
CA TYR A 108 2.91 -10.26 11.11
C TYR A 108 3.95 -9.14 11.06
N CYS A 109 4.56 -8.96 9.90
CA CYS A 109 5.46 -7.86 9.62
C CYS A 109 4.82 -6.90 8.60
N SER A 110 5.01 -5.61 8.75
CA SER A 110 4.67 -4.61 7.74
C SER A 110 5.87 -3.78 7.34
N VAL A 111 5.98 -3.50 6.04
CA VAL A 111 6.97 -2.60 5.47
C VAL A 111 6.36 -1.20 5.42
N THR A 112 6.99 -0.25 6.09
CA THR A 112 6.36 1.03 6.40
C THR A 112 7.37 2.12 6.76
N TRP A 113 6.87 3.22 7.31
CA TRP A 113 7.65 4.36 7.83
C TRP A 113 7.24 4.71 9.26
N PRO A 114 8.12 5.36 10.05
CA PRO A 114 7.76 5.81 11.40
C PRO A 114 6.49 6.66 11.40
N GLY A 115 5.60 6.39 12.34
CA GLY A 115 4.33 7.12 12.47
C GLY A 115 3.18 6.57 11.61
N THR A 116 3.41 5.59 10.75
CA THR A 116 2.35 4.94 9.97
C THR A 116 1.64 3.88 10.79
N VAL A 117 0.33 3.98 10.89
CA VAL A 117 -0.54 3.06 11.64
C VAL A 117 -1.19 2.03 10.72
N GLY A 118 -1.55 2.42 9.49
CA GLY A 118 -2.09 1.52 8.49
C GLY A 118 -1.02 0.57 7.92
N VAL A 119 -1.45 -0.46 7.17
CA VAL A 119 -0.56 -1.35 6.44
C VAL A 119 -0.68 -1.09 4.94
N LEU A 120 0.46 -0.88 4.27
CA LEU A 120 0.57 -0.73 2.82
C LEU A 120 1.00 -2.04 2.17
N THR A 121 1.85 -2.76 2.87
CA THR A 121 2.46 -4.01 2.43
C THR A 121 2.91 -4.77 3.68
N GLY A 122 2.69 -6.08 3.71
CA GLY A 122 3.07 -6.91 4.85
C GLY A 122 2.99 -8.40 4.56
N MET A 123 3.46 -9.18 5.51
CA MET A 123 3.40 -10.63 5.51
C MET A 123 3.10 -11.16 6.91
N ALA A 124 2.20 -12.11 6.98
CA ALA A 124 1.91 -12.95 8.14
C ALA A 124 2.38 -14.37 7.83
N PRO A 125 3.46 -14.85 8.45
CA PRO A 125 3.98 -16.19 8.21
C PRO A 125 2.91 -17.27 8.38
N GLY A 126 2.86 -18.23 7.46
CA GLY A 126 1.87 -19.32 7.44
C GLY A 126 0.44 -18.90 7.08
N ARG A 127 0.15 -17.60 6.90
CA ARG A 127 -1.20 -17.09 6.63
C ARG A 127 -1.34 -16.46 5.24
N PHE A 128 -0.72 -15.32 4.99
CA PHE A 128 -0.74 -14.62 3.70
C PHE A 128 0.26 -13.45 3.70
N ALA A 129 0.61 -13.00 2.50
CA ALA A 129 1.23 -11.70 2.26
C ALA A 129 0.25 -10.82 1.46
N GLY A 130 0.28 -9.52 1.70
CA GLY A 130 -0.66 -8.61 1.06
C GLY A 130 -0.10 -7.22 0.82
N SER A 131 -0.57 -6.59 -0.23
CA SER A 131 -0.24 -5.21 -0.58
C SER A 131 -1.44 -4.46 -1.13
N ILE A 132 -1.32 -3.12 -1.13
CA ILE A 132 -2.33 -2.23 -1.66
C ILE A 132 -1.76 -1.31 -2.73
N ASN A 133 -2.42 -1.26 -3.89
CA ASN A 133 -2.11 -0.34 -4.96
C ASN A 133 -3.17 0.76 -5.04
N GLN A 134 -2.77 1.94 -5.48
CA GLN A 134 -3.68 3.03 -5.79
C GLN A 134 -4.44 2.72 -7.09
N PRO A 135 -5.77 2.82 -7.07
CA PRO A 135 -6.58 2.63 -8.26
C PRO A 135 -6.50 3.85 -9.20
N PRO A 136 -7.02 3.74 -10.43
CA PRO A 136 -7.10 4.88 -11.32
C PRO A 136 -7.92 6.03 -10.73
N LEU A 137 -7.62 7.25 -11.15
CA LEU A 137 -8.44 8.41 -10.82
C LEU A 137 -9.77 8.34 -11.59
N PRO A 138 -10.88 8.77 -10.97
CA PRO A 138 -12.14 8.93 -11.70
C PRO A 138 -11.94 9.81 -12.94
N ALA A 139 -12.58 9.42 -14.04
CA ALA A 139 -12.60 10.18 -15.29
C ALA A 139 -13.99 10.82 -15.48
N PRO A 140 -14.30 11.95 -14.79
CA PRO A 140 -15.59 12.58 -14.90
C PRO A 140 -15.77 13.26 -16.27
N ARG A 141 -17.01 13.34 -16.75
CA ARG A 141 -17.37 14.01 -18.02
C ARG A 141 -16.93 15.47 -18.10
N TRP A 142 -16.72 16.12 -16.95
CA TRP A 142 -16.39 17.56 -16.84
C TRP A 142 -14.89 17.86 -16.93
N GLY A 143 -14.08 16.87 -17.30
CA GLY A 143 -12.65 17.05 -17.51
C GLY A 143 -11.76 16.41 -16.45
N ARG A 144 -10.50 16.21 -16.84
CA ARG A 144 -9.53 15.45 -16.04
C ARG A 144 -9.17 16.09 -14.70
N ALA A 145 -9.19 17.43 -14.64
CA ALA A 145 -8.84 18.18 -13.42
C ALA A 145 -9.84 17.95 -12.27
N ALA A 146 -11.11 17.64 -12.57
CA ALA A 146 -12.13 17.41 -11.57
C ALA A 146 -12.05 16.04 -10.86
N GLY A 147 -11.27 15.08 -11.37
CA GLY A 147 -11.19 13.73 -10.82
C GLY A 147 -10.69 13.69 -9.39
N TRP A 148 -9.61 14.41 -9.10
CA TRP A 148 -9.02 14.46 -7.76
C TRP A 148 -9.93 15.15 -6.71
N PRO A 149 -10.46 16.37 -6.93
CA PRO A 149 -11.38 16.99 -5.99
C PRO A 149 -12.65 16.16 -5.71
N ILE A 150 -13.21 15.51 -6.75
CA ILE A 150 -14.36 14.62 -6.59
C ILE A 150 -14.01 13.43 -5.69
N ALA A 151 -12.86 12.80 -5.93
CA ALA A 151 -12.39 11.70 -5.08
C ALA A 151 -12.24 12.15 -3.62
N ARG A 152 -11.63 13.30 -3.37
CA ARG A 152 -11.49 13.88 -2.02
C ARG A 152 -12.84 14.18 -1.36
N ALA A 153 -13.78 14.79 -2.10
CA ALA A 153 -15.12 15.08 -1.59
C ALA A 153 -15.90 13.80 -1.22
N ARG A 154 -15.71 12.72 -1.98
CA ARG A 154 -16.29 11.40 -1.67
C ARG A 154 -15.70 10.81 -0.40
N VAL A 155 -14.38 10.85 -0.23
CA VAL A 155 -13.71 10.43 1.02
C VAL A 155 -14.23 11.25 2.18
N TRP A 156 -14.28 12.59 2.03
CA TRP A 156 -14.75 13.49 3.07
C TRP A 156 -16.17 13.14 3.57
N ARG A 157 -17.06 12.73 2.68
CA ARG A 157 -18.44 12.34 3.05
C ARG A 157 -18.57 10.93 3.61
N SER A 158 -17.53 10.10 3.49
CA SER A 158 -17.56 8.70 3.93
C SER A 158 -17.19 8.55 5.41
N ARG A 159 -17.76 7.53 6.06
CA ARG A 159 -17.34 7.02 7.37
C ARG A 159 -16.78 5.60 7.28
N ALA A 160 -16.71 5.02 6.07
CA ALA A 160 -16.17 3.70 5.88
C ALA A 160 -14.65 3.68 6.13
N VAL A 161 -14.10 2.51 6.38
CA VAL A 161 -12.69 2.30 6.69
C VAL A 161 -11.80 2.71 5.51
N SER A 162 -10.62 3.24 5.81
CA SER A 162 -9.62 3.51 4.79
C SER A 162 -8.97 2.21 4.30
N PRO A 163 -8.53 2.15 3.02
CA PRO A 163 -7.90 0.93 2.48
C PRO A 163 -6.71 0.43 3.28
N THR A 164 -5.82 1.32 3.75
CA THR A 164 -4.66 0.95 4.56
C THR A 164 -5.04 0.40 5.93
N HIS A 165 -6.11 0.93 6.52
CA HIS A 165 -6.65 0.41 7.77
C HIS A 165 -7.43 -0.90 7.55
N LEU A 166 -8.10 -1.08 6.40
CA LEU A 166 -8.68 -2.38 6.08
C LEU A 166 -7.60 -3.45 5.96
N LEU A 167 -6.50 -3.17 5.23
CA LEU A 167 -5.40 -4.14 5.11
C LEU A 167 -4.82 -4.47 6.50
N ARG A 168 -4.69 -3.49 7.38
CA ARG A 168 -4.29 -3.75 8.77
C ARG A 168 -5.31 -4.60 9.52
N CYS A 169 -6.62 -4.33 9.42
CA CYS A 169 -7.66 -5.17 10.03
C CYS A 169 -7.56 -6.62 9.57
N VAL A 170 -7.26 -6.84 8.29
CA VAL A 170 -7.05 -8.17 7.71
C VAL A 170 -5.87 -8.87 8.39
N PHE A 171 -4.73 -8.22 8.53
CA PHE A 171 -3.58 -8.80 9.24
C PHE A 171 -3.87 -9.04 10.73
N ASP A 172 -4.59 -8.13 11.38
CA ASP A 172 -4.92 -8.25 12.80
C ASP A 172 -5.94 -9.37 13.10
N ARG A 173 -6.87 -9.69 12.16
CA ARG A 173 -8.06 -10.49 12.45
C ARG A 173 -8.22 -11.75 11.63
N CYS A 174 -7.63 -11.88 10.44
CA CYS A 174 -7.81 -13.03 9.57
C CYS A 174 -6.76 -14.09 9.83
N ALA A 175 -7.21 -15.28 10.25
CA ALA A 175 -6.33 -16.42 10.48
C ALA A 175 -5.95 -17.15 9.18
N THR A 176 -6.77 -17.03 8.12
CA THR A 176 -6.59 -17.74 6.86
C THR A 176 -6.58 -16.78 5.66
N TYR A 177 -6.01 -17.25 4.55
CA TYR A 177 -6.07 -16.56 3.26
C TYR A 177 -7.52 -16.31 2.82
N ALA A 178 -8.39 -17.31 2.95
CA ALA A 178 -9.80 -17.20 2.57
C ALA A 178 -10.54 -16.11 3.39
N ASP A 179 -10.28 -16.01 4.69
CA ASP A 179 -10.85 -14.94 5.53
C ASP A 179 -10.35 -13.56 5.09
N ALA A 180 -9.07 -13.45 4.74
CA ALA A 180 -8.48 -12.21 4.23
C ALA A 180 -9.13 -11.78 2.92
N VAL A 181 -9.29 -12.68 1.96
CA VAL A 181 -9.98 -12.44 0.68
C VAL A 181 -11.42 -11.96 0.94
N ARG A 182 -12.19 -12.68 1.77
CA ARG A 182 -13.57 -12.32 2.09
C ARG A 182 -13.67 -10.94 2.74
N MET A 183 -12.84 -10.63 3.74
CA MET A 183 -12.85 -9.32 4.41
C MET A 183 -12.50 -8.19 3.44
N MET A 184 -11.51 -8.37 2.56
CA MET A 184 -11.18 -7.37 1.54
C MET A 184 -12.26 -7.21 0.48
N HIS A 185 -12.95 -8.29 0.13
CA HIS A 185 -14.03 -8.28 -0.85
C HIS A 185 -15.28 -7.58 -0.30
N ASP A 186 -15.68 -7.80 0.94
CA ASP A 186 -16.99 -7.43 1.45
C ASP A 186 -17.00 -6.09 2.23
N THR A 187 -15.87 -5.66 2.79
CA THR A 187 -15.86 -4.48 3.65
C THR A 187 -15.98 -3.18 2.83
N PRO A 188 -16.96 -2.29 3.12
CA PRO A 188 -17.06 -0.99 2.48
C PRO A 188 -15.83 -0.12 2.71
N LEU A 189 -15.43 0.68 1.71
CA LEU A 189 -14.24 1.53 1.75
C LEU A 189 -14.59 3.02 1.63
N CYS A 190 -13.81 3.87 2.28
CA CYS A 190 -13.93 5.32 2.09
C CYS A 190 -13.40 5.78 0.72
N SER A 191 -12.47 5.02 0.14
CA SER A 191 -11.89 5.26 -1.19
C SER A 191 -11.62 3.94 -1.91
N PRO A 192 -11.60 3.92 -3.24
CA PRO A 192 -11.20 2.74 -4.01
C PRO A 192 -9.77 2.29 -3.70
N ALA A 193 -9.48 1.00 -3.95
CA ALA A 193 -8.16 0.40 -3.78
C ALA A 193 -8.01 -0.84 -4.68
N ILE A 194 -6.77 -1.28 -4.90
CA ILE A 194 -6.46 -2.57 -5.51
C ILE A 194 -5.64 -3.36 -4.49
N PHE A 195 -6.14 -4.49 -4.03
CA PHE A 195 -5.43 -5.38 -3.13
C PHE A 195 -4.82 -6.55 -3.89
N THR A 196 -3.59 -6.92 -3.55
CA THR A 196 -2.93 -8.13 -4.06
C THR A 196 -2.60 -9.01 -2.87
N LEU A 197 -3.01 -10.28 -2.90
CA LEU A 197 -2.73 -11.27 -1.85
C LEU A 197 -2.06 -12.50 -2.44
N ALA A 198 -1.06 -12.98 -1.70
CA ALA A 198 -0.41 -14.28 -1.89
C ALA A 198 -0.63 -15.13 -0.64
N GLY A 199 -1.12 -16.35 -0.81
CA GLY A 199 -1.37 -17.29 0.29
C GLY A 199 -0.36 -18.42 0.35
N PRO A 200 -0.37 -19.23 1.42
CA PRO A 200 0.53 -20.36 1.63
C PRO A 200 0.13 -21.61 0.83
N GLY A 201 -1.11 -21.68 0.32
CA GLY A 201 -1.62 -22.80 -0.47
C GLY A 201 -1.35 -22.64 -1.96
N ASP A 202 -1.38 -23.78 -2.67
CA ASP A 202 -1.24 -23.79 -4.12
C ASP A 202 -2.42 -23.05 -4.77
N GLY A 203 -2.14 -22.16 -5.71
CA GLY A 203 -3.14 -21.32 -6.39
C GLY A 203 -3.70 -20.15 -5.56
N GLU A 204 -3.26 -19.97 -4.32
CA GLU A 204 -3.69 -18.84 -3.48
C GLU A 204 -3.02 -17.53 -3.87
N ALA A 205 -3.39 -17.01 -5.05
CA ALA A 205 -2.91 -15.77 -5.61
C ALA A 205 -4.10 -14.99 -6.18
N ILE A 206 -4.35 -13.76 -5.69
CA ILE A 206 -5.51 -12.97 -6.14
C ILE A 206 -5.20 -11.47 -6.16
N VAL A 207 -5.83 -10.77 -7.10
CA VAL A 207 -6.04 -9.34 -7.08
C VAL A 207 -7.52 -9.04 -6.85
N ILE A 208 -7.81 -8.12 -5.96
CA ILE A 208 -9.17 -7.64 -5.71
C ILE A 208 -9.20 -6.14 -5.97
N GLU A 209 -9.84 -5.76 -7.05
CA GLU A 209 -10.06 -4.35 -7.42
C GLU A 209 -11.34 -3.86 -6.75
N ARG A 210 -11.20 -2.87 -5.89
CA ARG A 210 -12.29 -2.34 -5.08
C ARG A 210 -12.66 -0.93 -5.49
N THR A 211 -13.91 -0.74 -5.86
CA THR A 211 -14.55 0.57 -5.65
C THR A 211 -14.91 0.73 -4.17
N ARG A 212 -15.65 1.76 -3.83
CA ARG A 212 -16.11 1.92 -2.43
C ARG A 212 -17.09 0.84 -2.00
N ASP A 213 -17.92 0.37 -2.94
CA ASP A 213 -19.11 -0.44 -2.65
C ASP A 213 -19.14 -1.76 -3.45
N ALA A 214 -18.21 -1.96 -4.40
CA ALA A 214 -18.15 -3.17 -5.23
C ALA A 214 -16.73 -3.72 -5.33
N ALA A 215 -16.62 -5.02 -5.59
CA ALA A 215 -15.38 -5.74 -5.82
C ALA A 215 -15.38 -6.37 -7.22
N PHE A 216 -14.21 -6.37 -7.85
CA PHE A 216 -13.95 -7.02 -9.13
C PHE A 216 -12.67 -7.84 -8.98
N VAL A 217 -12.66 -9.01 -9.58
CA VAL A 217 -11.50 -9.91 -9.57
C VAL A 217 -11.04 -10.10 -11.00
N PRO A 218 -9.90 -9.54 -11.40
CA PRO A 218 -9.35 -9.78 -12.73
C PRO A 218 -8.87 -11.22 -12.90
N ALA A 219 -8.71 -11.67 -14.13
CA ALA A 219 -8.22 -13.02 -14.44
C ALA A 219 -6.75 -13.24 -14.06
N THR A 220 -6.03 -12.19 -13.71
CA THR A 220 -4.61 -12.23 -13.37
C THR A 220 -4.40 -11.82 -11.92
N SER A 221 -3.33 -12.30 -11.31
CA SER A 221 -2.88 -11.92 -9.97
C SER A 221 -1.84 -10.78 -9.99
N VAL A 222 -1.93 -9.89 -11.00
CA VAL A 222 -1.04 -8.74 -11.20
C VAL A 222 -1.82 -7.45 -11.09
N ALA A 223 -1.21 -6.43 -10.49
CA ALA A 223 -1.79 -5.11 -10.30
C ALA A 223 -0.75 -3.99 -10.52
N ALA A 224 -1.21 -2.90 -11.14
CA ALA A 224 -0.48 -1.63 -11.17
C ALA A 224 -1.42 -0.49 -10.70
N ASN A 225 -1.56 0.60 -11.47
CA ASN A 225 -2.41 1.73 -11.09
C ASN A 225 -3.55 2.00 -12.10
N HIS A 226 -4.05 0.95 -12.71
CA HIS A 226 -5.24 0.93 -13.57
C HIS A 226 -6.10 -0.28 -13.21
N TRP A 227 -7.35 -0.27 -13.64
CA TRP A 227 -8.22 -1.45 -13.53
C TRP A 227 -7.86 -2.47 -14.61
N ALA A 228 -7.67 -3.71 -14.23
CA ALA A 228 -7.48 -4.84 -15.15
C ALA A 228 -8.81 -5.56 -15.46
N SER A 229 -9.82 -5.41 -14.60
CA SER A 229 -11.14 -6.01 -14.79
C SER A 229 -11.98 -5.23 -15.81
N ALA A 230 -12.55 -5.93 -16.79
CA ALA A 230 -13.41 -5.31 -17.81
C ALA A 230 -14.70 -4.69 -17.24
N GLY A 231 -15.20 -5.20 -16.11
CA GLY A 231 -16.41 -4.69 -15.44
C GLY A 231 -16.15 -3.51 -14.50
N ALA A 232 -14.89 -3.11 -14.30
CA ALA A 232 -14.57 -1.99 -13.43
C ALA A 232 -14.97 -0.64 -14.07
N PRO A 233 -15.29 0.38 -13.25
CA PRO A 233 -15.70 1.66 -13.79
C PRO A 233 -14.56 2.37 -14.53
N PRO A 234 -14.85 3.20 -15.55
CA PRO A 234 -13.82 3.89 -16.31
C PRO A 234 -12.99 4.79 -15.41
N GLY A 235 -11.68 4.77 -15.60
CA GLY A 235 -10.73 5.57 -14.85
C GLY A 235 -9.44 5.82 -15.61
N ARG A 236 -8.72 6.87 -15.24
CA ARG A 236 -7.40 7.18 -15.80
C ARG A 236 -6.32 6.59 -14.89
N ALA A 237 -5.42 5.79 -15.45
CA ALA A 237 -4.25 5.30 -14.73
C ALA A 237 -3.53 6.45 -14.00
N ARG A 238 -3.13 6.23 -12.75
CA ARG A 238 -2.48 7.28 -11.95
C ARG A 238 -1.12 7.66 -12.50
N ASN A 239 -0.37 6.66 -12.93
CA ASN A 239 0.94 6.85 -13.53
C ASN A 239 0.88 6.47 -15.01
N PRO A 240 1.42 7.27 -15.93
CA PRO A 240 1.48 6.93 -17.36
C PRO A 240 2.12 5.56 -17.66
N SER A 241 3.15 5.18 -16.89
CA SER A 241 3.82 3.88 -17.03
C SER A 241 3.06 2.69 -16.44
N SER A 242 1.84 2.88 -15.94
CA SER A 242 1.08 1.82 -15.25
C SER A 242 0.89 0.57 -16.10
N TYR A 243 0.58 0.73 -17.39
CA TYR A 243 0.39 -0.41 -18.31
C TYR A 243 1.71 -1.10 -18.65
N GLU A 244 2.78 -0.33 -18.83
CA GLU A 244 4.12 -0.84 -19.12
C GLU A 244 4.65 -1.67 -17.95
N ARG A 245 4.54 -1.16 -16.71
CA ARG A 245 4.92 -1.88 -15.47
C ARG A 245 4.10 -3.16 -15.28
N TYR A 246 2.79 -3.08 -15.55
CA TYR A 246 1.91 -4.24 -15.51
C TYR A 246 2.35 -5.32 -16.50
N GLY A 247 2.62 -4.94 -17.77
CA GLY A 247 3.12 -5.87 -18.79
C GLY A 247 4.45 -6.50 -18.40
N ALA A 248 5.39 -5.70 -17.92
CA ALA A 248 6.71 -6.17 -17.53
C ALA A 248 6.65 -7.18 -16.36
N ILE A 249 5.91 -6.88 -15.29
CA ILE A 249 5.80 -7.81 -14.15
C ILE A 249 4.97 -9.05 -14.49
N SER A 250 4.00 -8.94 -15.41
CA SER A 250 3.21 -10.10 -15.90
C SER A 250 4.05 -11.08 -16.72
N ALA A 251 5.12 -10.61 -17.33
CA ALA A 251 6.02 -11.43 -18.15
C ALA A 251 7.11 -12.13 -17.32
N LEU A 252 7.22 -11.84 -16.03
CA LEU A 252 8.22 -12.48 -15.18
C LEU A 252 7.89 -13.97 -15.00
N ALA A 253 8.90 -14.80 -15.22
CA ALA A 253 8.90 -16.18 -14.72
C ALA A 253 8.89 -16.18 -13.18
N ALA A 254 8.67 -17.34 -12.56
CA ALA A 254 8.79 -17.47 -11.12
C ALA A 254 10.20 -16.97 -10.70
N PRO A 255 10.30 -15.87 -9.93
CA PRO A 255 11.57 -15.26 -9.64
C PRO A 255 12.37 -16.12 -8.68
N ASP A 256 13.68 -16.15 -8.87
CA ASP A 256 14.61 -16.62 -7.85
C ASP A 256 14.41 -15.83 -6.55
N TRP A 257 14.85 -16.42 -5.42
CA TRP A 257 14.74 -15.75 -4.13
C TRP A 257 15.76 -14.61 -4.01
N SER A 258 15.56 -13.59 -4.84
CA SER A 258 16.36 -12.37 -4.92
C SER A 258 15.49 -11.19 -5.35
N LEU A 259 16.01 -9.97 -5.26
CA LEU A 259 15.32 -8.78 -5.76
C LEU A 259 15.74 -8.38 -7.19
N ALA A 260 16.43 -9.26 -7.92
CA ALA A 260 16.88 -8.98 -9.29
C ALA A 260 15.75 -8.78 -10.31
N TRP A 261 14.53 -9.26 -10.00
CA TRP A 261 13.33 -9.00 -10.81
C TRP A 261 12.94 -7.52 -10.84
N ALA A 262 13.40 -6.73 -9.85
CA ALA A 262 13.10 -5.31 -9.73
C ALA A 262 14.02 -4.49 -10.65
N ALA A 263 13.72 -4.53 -11.95
CA ALA A 263 14.41 -3.78 -12.99
C ALA A 263 13.43 -2.83 -13.72
N PRO A 264 13.91 -1.79 -14.41
CA PRO A 264 13.05 -1.00 -15.27
C PRO A 264 12.33 -1.86 -16.33
N PRO A 265 11.05 -1.58 -16.65
CA PRO A 265 10.26 -0.46 -16.19
C PRO A 265 9.52 -0.68 -14.85
N ILE A 266 9.65 -1.85 -14.20
CA ILE A 266 8.97 -2.18 -12.95
C ILE A 266 9.39 -1.21 -11.82
N VAL A 267 10.69 -0.94 -11.71
CA VAL A 267 11.20 0.14 -10.86
C VAL A 267 11.31 1.44 -11.65
N GLN A 268 11.08 2.55 -10.97
CA GLN A 268 11.04 3.90 -11.52
C GLN A 268 11.82 4.86 -10.60
N PRO A 269 12.13 6.09 -11.02
CA PRO A 269 12.80 7.09 -10.17
C PRO A 269 12.08 7.36 -8.84
N ASP A 270 10.75 7.19 -8.83
CA ASP A 270 9.93 7.35 -7.63
C ASP A 270 9.81 6.07 -6.78
N THR A 271 10.42 4.95 -7.18
CA THR A 271 10.40 3.71 -6.38
C THR A 271 11.13 3.92 -5.06
N ARG A 272 10.46 3.59 -3.95
CA ARG A 272 10.96 3.72 -2.57
C ARG A 272 11.08 2.39 -1.86
N VAL A 273 10.30 1.40 -2.28
CA VAL A 273 10.30 0.06 -1.69
C VAL A 273 10.31 -0.98 -2.79
N VAL A 274 11.19 -1.96 -2.66
CA VAL A 274 11.14 -3.24 -3.37
C VAL A 274 11.01 -4.34 -2.33
N MET A 275 10.07 -5.23 -2.50
CA MET A 275 9.78 -6.31 -1.55
C MET A 275 9.38 -7.59 -2.27
N MET A 276 9.82 -8.71 -1.71
CA MET A 276 9.41 -10.06 -2.08
C MET A 276 9.06 -10.82 -0.80
N ALA A 277 7.92 -11.54 -0.78
CA ALA A 277 7.49 -12.29 0.39
C ALA A 277 6.81 -13.60 0.00
N HIS A 278 7.14 -14.68 0.72
CA HIS A 278 6.54 -16.00 0.55
C HIS A 278 5.95 -16.47 1.87
N PRO A 279 4.62 -16.36 2.05
CA PRO A 279 3.98 -16.57 3.36
C PRO A 279 4.14 -17.97 3.91
N ARG A 280 4.16 -19.03 3.07
CA ARG A 280 4.34 -20.40 3.55
C ARG A 280 5.68 -20.63 4.24
N SER A 281 6.76 -20.08 3.68
CA SER A 281 8.09 -20.19 4.29
C SER A 281 8.37 -19.14 5.37
N GLY A 282 7.51 -18.13 5.47
CA GLY A 282 7.73 -16.96 6.34
C GLY A 282 8.81 -15.98 5.85
N ARG A 283 9.48 -16.27 4.75
CA ARG A 283 10.62 -15.47 4.26
C ARG A 283 10.16 -14.18 3.57
N MET A 284 10.83 -13.08 3.88
CA MET A 284 10.59 -11.78 3.22
C MET A 284 11.92 -11.07 2.97
N LEU A 285 12.08 -10.50 1.77
CA LEU A 285 13.16 -9.59 1.38
C LEU A 285 12.60 -8.20 1.20
N VAL A 286 13.27 -7.20 1.75
CA VAL A 286 12.87 -5.79 1.63
C VAL A 286 14.10 -4.94 1.36
N GLN A 287 13.98 -3.97 0.46
CA GLN A 287 15.03 -3.00 0.16
C GLN A 287 14.46 -1.63 -0.09
N GLY A 288 15.08 -0.61 0.50
CA GLY A 288 14.78 0.79 0.25
C GLY A 288 15.48 1.30 -0.99
N TRP A 289 14.78 2.10 -1.79
CA TRP A 289 15.23 2.63 -3.07
C TRP A 289 15.04 4.14 -3.17
N GLU A 290 15.89 4.77 -3.95
CA GLU A 290 15.79 6.15 -4.40
C GLU A 290 16.02 6.22 -5.92
N ALA A 291 15.94 7.39 -6.52
CA ALA A 291 16.04 7.56 -7.96
C ALA A 291 17.33 6.97 -8.59
N ALA A 292 18.43 6.94 -7.84
CA ALA A 292 19.71 6.37 -8.27
C ALA A 292 19.83 4.84 -8.07
N GLY A 293 18.83 4.20 -7.47
CA GLY A 293 18.84 2.76 -7.16
C GLY A 293 18.66 2.44 -5.68
N PRO A 294 19.09 1.23 -5.24
CA PRO A 294 18.96 0.81 -3.86
C PRO A 294 19.82 1.65 -2.90
N VAL A 295 19.23 2.07 -1.78
CA VAL A 295 19.89 2.90 -0.74
C VAL A 295 20.00 2.21 0.61
N THR A 296 19.43 1.02 0.74
CA THR A 296 19.63 0.16 1.90
C THR A 296 20.21 -1.20 1.48
N GLN A 297 20.82 -1.90 2.43
CA GLN A 297 21.04 -3.33 2.26
C GLN A 297 19.69 -4.05 2.18
N VAL A 298 19.68 -5.25 1.60
CA VAL A 298 18.51 -6.12 1.61
C VAL A 298 18.26 -6.59 3.05
N LEU A 299 17.10 -6.24 3.59
CA LEU A 299 16.65 -6.76 4.88
C LEU A 299 16.03 -8.13 4.64
N VAL A 300 16.56 -9.14 5.30
CA VAL A 300 16.04 -10.52 5.25
C VAL A 300 15.26 -10.77 6.53
N ILE A 301 13.97 -11.04 6.40
CA ILE A 301 13.09 -11.43 7.49
C ILE A 301 12.86 -12.94 7.35
N PRO A 302 13.28 -13.73 8.36
CA PRO A 302 13.16 -15.19 8.33
C PRO A 302 11.73 -15.67 8.54
#